data_9d525e58e6f275717dee0e9a55ee1700
#
_entry.id   9d525e58e6f275717dee0e9a55ee1700
#
_cell.length_a   1.000
_cell.length_b   1.000
_cell.length_c   1.000
_cell.angle_alpha   90.00
_cell.angle_beta   90.00
_cell.angle_gamma   90.00
#
_symmetry.space_group_name_H-M   'P 1'
#
loop_
_entity.id
_entity.type
_entity.pdbx_description
1 polymer ?
#
loop_
_entity_poly.entity_id
_entity_poly.type
_entity_poly.pdbx_seq_one_letter_code
_entity_poly.pdbx_strand_id
1 'polypeptide(L)'
;MITLKKLQWSNCFSYGSDNELDLTESIVTQLVGTNGTGKSSIPLILEEVLFNKNSKGIKKADIPNREVNNGYDISLTFDVVDDEYKIDVVRRGNIKVKLYKNDEDISSHTATNTYKTLEEVIGIDHKTFSQIVYQNTNASLQFLTATDTNRKRFLIDLLQLDNYVKYFEVFKDLSRTIGSEANMVQGKIDTINKWLLDNKMEDTSLLSKIDLPIYSEENEKTLRSYMREFENISEINKKINENNFLTKQLSEIDLSAYKQQLQEYSESTDISPIEKDITLAKYKVSEHSASLKEYGLMKGECPTCHQDIDEDFVAEKVEYHTARKAHYTEFAKTKTEEKQEAERINRIRTVAKRKIEEWEDIFRDIDKTLPKNVLDGFELEEKIETLQNKIREDRNKLQEVVEENERIERHNTRISIIEEQQTEFENQLSELVEEITEIEEKLGHIEILKKAFSTNGLLAYKIENLVKDLEELTNEYLAELSDGRFSLEFVVLNDKLNVEIDDNGKPVDILALSAGELARVNTATLLAIRKLMSSISKSRINVLFLDEVTNVLDELGKEKLVEILLREENLNTYIVSHGWTHPLLSKIEVIKEDKISHLDG
;
A
#
# COMPACT_ATOMS: atom_id res chain seq x y z
N MET A 1 18.42 -5.36 6.76
CA MET A 1 18.40 -6.53 5.88
C MET A 1 18.03 -7.74 6.71
N ILE A 2 17.22 -8.63 6.19
CA ILE A 2 16.94 -9.94 6.81
C ILE A 2 17.72 -10.96 5.99
N THR A 3 18.62 -11.64 6.62
CA THR A 3 19.42 -12.70 5.99
C THR A 3 18.98 -14.04 6.56
N LEU A 4 18.14 -14.76 5.81
CA LEU A 4 17.79 -16.12 6.16
C LEU A 4 19.04 -16.99 5.94
N LYS A 5 19.50 -17.67 6.98
CA LYS A 5 20.75 -18.43 6.96
C LYS A 5 20.53 -19.92 6.78
N LYS A 6 19.83 -20.51 7.73
CA LYS A 6 19.76 -21.97 7.83
C LYS A 6 18.34 -22.42 8.14
N LEU A 7 17.79 -23.21 7.27
CA LEU A 7 16.49 -23.85 7.45
C LEU A 7 16.69 -25.35 7.74
N GLN A 8 16.15 -25.79 8.86
CA GLN A 8 16.18 -27.19 9.26
C GLN A 8 14.74 -27.68 9.47
N TRP A 9 14.42 -28.87 9.03
CA TRP A 9 13.09 -29.43 9.23
C TRP A 9 13.07 -30.94 9.29
N SER A 10 12.09 -31.44 9.99
CA SER A 10 11.81 -32.86 10.09
C SER A 10 10.31 -33.12 9.96
N ASN A 11 9.98 -34.16 9.22
CA ASN A 11 8.61 -34.68 9.06
C ASN A 11 7.60 -33.67 8.49
N CYS A 12 8.05 -32.77 7.60
CA CYS A 12 7.23 -31.79 6.93
C CYS A 12 6.91 -32.23 5.49
N PHE A 13 5.63 -32.23 5.12
CA PHE A 13 5.14 -32.63 3.79
C PHE A 13 5.64 -34.02 3.40
N SER A 14 6.45 -34.13 2.34
CA SER A 14 7.04 -35.39 1.90
C SER A 14 8.38 -35.70 2.60
N TYR A 15 8.95 -34.74 3.31
CA TYR A 15 10.27 -34.89 3.92
C TYR A 15 10.24 -35.71 5.21
N GLY A 16 11.27 -36.51 5.40
CA GLY A 16 11.54 -37.23 6.63
C GLY A 16 12.28 -36.41 7.66
N SER A 17 13.10 -37.09 8.49
CA SER A 17 13.92 -36.43 9.52
C SER A 17 15.15 -35.76 8.92
N ASP A 18 15.71 -34.80 9.69
CA ASP A 18 17.06 -34.27 9.56
C ASP A 18 17.39 -33.63 8.20
N ASN A 19 16.44 -32.87 7.65
CA ASN A 19 16.70 -32.08 6.46
C ASN A 19 17.23 -30.70 6.84
N GLU A 20 18.20 -30.24 6.08
CA GLU A 20 18.87 -28.96 6.29
C GLU A 20 19.14 -28.27 4.95
N LEU A 21 18.95 -26.96 4.92
CA LEU A 21 19.25 -26.13 3.76
C LEU A 21 19.94 -24.84 4.24
N ASP A 22 21.20 -24.67 3.82
CA ASP A 22 21.89 -23.39 3.96
C ASP A 22 21.37 -22.43 2.88
N LEU A 23 20.78 -21.33 3.32
CA LEU A 23 20.16 -20.34 2.45
C LEU A 23 21.14 -19.25 1.98
N THR A 24 22.43 -19.39 2.33
CA THR A 24 23.50 -18.42 2.02
C THR A 24 24.64 -19.00 1.20
N GLU A 25 24.66 -20.31 1.00
CA GLU A 25 25.80 -21.03 0.41
C GLU A 25 26.11 -20.60 -1.03
N SER A 26 25.09 -20.36 -1.82
CA SER A 26 25.24 -20.04 -3.24
C SER A 26 24.29 -18.95 -3.68
N ILE A 27 24.74 -18.13 -4.65
CA ILE A 27 23.91 -17.06 -5.24
C ILE A 27 22.68 -17.65 -5.95
N VAL A 28 22.90 -18.72 -6.76
CA VAL A 28 21.82 -19.40 -7.45
C VAL A 28 21.99 -20.91 -7.32
N THR A 29 20.96 -21.57 -6.78
CA THR A 29 20.94 -23.01 -6.57
C THR A 29 19.77 -23.63 -7.32
N GLN A 30 20.00 -24.71 -8.02
CA GLN A 30 18.95 -25.53 -8.61
C GLN A 30 18.51 -26.63 -7.65
N LEU A 31 17.20 -26.68 -7.37
CA LEU A 31 16.56 -27.80 -6.71
C LEU A 31 16.09 -28.78 -7.80
N VAL A 32 16.83 -29.86 -7.94
CA VAL A 32 16.57 -30.89 -8.96
C VAL A 32 15.94 -32.13 -8.34
N GLY A 33 15.25 -32.91 -9.14
CA GLY A 33 14.60 -34.16 -8.70
C GLY A 33 13.32 -34.41 -9.50
N THR A 34 12.82 -35.63 -9.43
CA THR A 34 11.62 -36.03 -10.15
C THR A 34 10.35 -35.34 -9.62
N ASN A 35 9.25 -35.41 -10.36
CA ASN A 35 7.98 -34.82 -9.95
C ASN A 35 7.47 -35.49 -8.66
N GLY A 36 7.01 -34.66 -7.72
CA GLY A 36 6.48 -35.15 -6.46
C GLY A 36 7.54 -35.50 -5.39
N THR A 37 8.82 -35.12 -5.60
CA THR A 37 9.86 -35.28 -4.58
C THR A 37 9.79 -34.26 -3.47
N GLY A 38 8.99 -33.19 -3.61
CA GLY A 38 8.83 -32.21 -2.53
C GLY A 38 9.60 -30.90 -2.70
N LYS A 39 10.23 -30.66 -3.87
CA LYS A 39 10.97 -29.41 -4.16
C LYS A 39 10.14 -28.15 -3.84
N SER A 40 8.92 -28.08 -4.33
CA SER A 40 7.99 -26.95 -4.11
C SER A 40 7.43 -26.88 -2.68
N SER A 41 7.78 -27.80 -1.81
CA SER A 41 7.38 -27.75 -0.39
C SER A 41 8.36 -26.94 0.46
N ILE A 42 9.61 -26.77 0.03
CA ILE A 42 10.62 -26.04 0.78
C ILE A 42 10.20 -24.60 1.08
N PRO A 43 9.75 -23.77 0.11
CA PRO A 43 9.25 -22.42 0.40
C PRO A 43 8.02 -22.42 1.32
N LEU A 44 7.18 -23.46 1.24
CA LEU A 44 6.02 -23.58 2.14
C LEU A 44 6.43 -23.90 3.58
N ILE A 45 7.53 -24.65 3.77
CA ILE A 45 8.14 -24.91 5.09
C ILE A 45 8.66 -23.59 5.67
N LEU A 46 9.27 -22.75 4.84
CA LEU A 46 9.74 -21.44 5.23
C LEU A 46 8.58 -20.49 5.64
N GLU A 47 7.48 -20.50 4.88
CA GLU A 47 6.25 -19.78 5.25
C GLU A 47 5.65 -20.31 6.57
N GLU A 48 5.67 -21.63 6.75
CA GLU A 48 5.10 -22.26 7.94
C GLU A 48 5.88 -21.89 9.21
N VAL A 49 7.22 -21.89 9.15
CA VAL A 49 8.04 -21.53 10.32
C VAL A 49 7.92 -20.06 10.67
N LEU A 50 7.87 -19.16 9.68
CA LEU A 50 7.82 -17.72 9.90
C LEU A 50 6.43 -17.20 10.27
N PHE A 51 5.37 -17.77 9.71
CA PHE A 51 4.01 -17.17 9.82
C PHE A 51 2.94 -18.15 10.30
N ASN A 52 3.30 -19.41 10.51
CA ASN A 52 2.31 -20.47 10.78
C ASN A 52 1.18 -20.46 9.71
N LYS A 53 1.53 -20.21 8.46
CA LYS A 53 0.64 -20.13 7.29
C LYS A 53 1.37 -20.70 6.08
N ASN A 54 0.64 -21.00 5.02
CA ASN A 54 1.22 -21.32 3.74
C ASN A 54 0.36 -20.78 2.59
N SER A 55 1.02 -20.36 1.52
CA SER A 55 0.39 -19.74 0.34
C SER A 55 -0.53 -20.69 -0.44
N LYS A 56 -0.35 -22.00 -0.31
CA LYS A 56 -1.22 -23.02 -0.95
C LYS A 56 -2.49 -23.33 -0.14
N GLY A 57 -2.66 -22.77 1.06
CA GLY A 57 -3.83 -23.02 1.91
C GLY A 57 -3.92 -24.47 2.41
N ILE A 58 -2.79 -25.17 2.51
CA ILE A 58 -2.73 -26.54 3.01
C ILE A 58 -3.09 -26.55 4.48
N LYS A 59 -4.00 -27.43 4.86
CA LYS A 59 -4.45 -27.54 6.25
C LYS A 59 -3.33 -28.05 7.15
N LYS A 60 -3.30 -27.60 8.39
CA LYS A 60 -2.28 -27.98 9.38
C LYS A 60 -2.18 -29.49 9.62
N ALA A 61 -3.26 -30.21 9.47
CA ALA A 61 -3.28 -31.67 9.57
C ALA A 61 -2.58 -32.38 8.40
N ASP A 62 -2.42 -31.70 7.26
CA ASP A 62 -1.83 -32.25 6.04
C ASP A 62 -0.36 -31.87 5.85
N ILE A 63 0.22 -31.04 6.77
CA ILE A 63 1.62 -30.65 6.76
C ILE A 63 2.54 -31.77 7.27
N PRO A 64 2.21 -32.48 8.37
CA PRO A 64 3.04 -33.59 8.81
C PRO A 64 3.21 -34.64 7.70
N ASN A 65 4.39 -35.25 7.66
CA ASN A 65 4.64 -36.34 6.71
C ASN A 65 3.63 -37.49 6.95
N ARG A 66 2.96 -37.94 5.89
CA ARG A 66 1.88 -38.92 5.96
C ARG A 66 2.36 -40.31 6.34
N GLU A 67 3.61 -40.64 6.05
CA GLU A 67 4.19 -41.96 6.34
C GLU A 67 4.67 -42.02 7.81
N VAL A 68 5.21 -40.88 8.33
CA VAL A 68 5.73 -40.81 9.71
C VAL A 68 4.65 -40.45 10.73
N ASN A 69 3.72 -39.58 10.38
CA ASN A 69 2.55 -39.16 11.14
C ASN A 69 2.82 -38.77 12.63
N ASN A 70 3.98 -38.17 12.91
CA ASN A 70 4.42 -37.79 14.26
C ASN A 70 4.56 -36.28 14.45
N GLY A 71 3.75 -35.47 13.72
CA GLY A 71 3.91 -34.03 13.69
C GLY A 71 5.20 -33.62 12.96
N TYR A 72 5.60 -32.37 13.12
CA TYR A 72 6.79 -31.82 12.45
C TYR A 72 7.59 -30.88 13.35
N ASP A 73 8.84 -30.72 13.01
CA ASP A 73 9.77 -29.77 13.62
C ASP A 73 10.37 -28.90 12.51
N ILE A 74 10.45 -27.58 12.73
CA ILE A 74 11.11 -26.66 11.82
C ILE A 74 11.90 -25.69 12.64
N SER A 75 13.14 -25.45 12.25
CA SER A 75 14.04 -24.43 12.82
C SER A 75 14.55 -23.53 11.71
N LEU A 76 14.56 -22.23 11.94
CA LEU A 76 15.13 -21.26 11.03
C LEU A 76 16.04 -20.30 11.79
N THR A 77 17.27 -20.19 11.33
CA THR A 77 18.22 -19.16 11.80
C THR A 77 18.31 -18.05 10.77
N PHE A 78 18.25 -16.82 11.22
CA PHE A 78 18.31 -15.64 10.35
C PHE A 78 18.85 -14.43 11.09
N ASP A 79 19.43 -13.49 10.35
CA ASP A 79 19.87 -12.20 10.88
C ASP A 79 18.89 -11.10 10.53
N VAL A 80 18.73 -10.15 11.43
CA VAL A 80 18.09 -8.86 11.18
C VAL A 80 19.07 -7.76 11.55
N VAL A 81 19.63 -7.12 10.55
CA VAL A 81 20.75 -6.17 10.68
C VAL A 81 21.98 -6.85 11.33
N ASP A 82 22.24 -6.59 12.60
CA ASP A 82 23.38 -7.12 13.34
C ASP A 82 23.00 -8.17 14.39
N ASP A 83 21.69 -8.44 14.54
CA ASP A 83 21.18 -9.41 15.52
C ASP A 83 20.86 -10.75 14.86
N GLU A 84 21.31 -11.85 15.47
CA GLU A 84 20.94 -13.19 15.06
C GLU A 84 19.65 -13.63 15.78
N TYR A 85 18.74 -14.18 15.00
CA TYR A 85 17.50 -14.75 15.48
C TYR A 85 17.40 -16.22 15.12
N LYS A 86 16.78 -16.99 15.99
CA LYS A 86 16.42 -18.38 15.73
C LYS A 86 14.98 -18.62 16.16
N ILE A 87 14.20 -19.20 15.26
CA ILE A 87 12.86 -19.67 15.57
C ILE A 87 12.80 -21.19 15.49
N ASP A 88 12.30 -21.81 16.54
CA ASP A 88 12.04 -23.25 16.59
C ASP A 88 10.53 -23.49 16.72
N VAL A 89 9.97 -24.25 15.80
CA VAL A 89 8.54 -24.61 15.75
C VAL A 89 8.41 -26.11 15.86
N VAL A 90 7.68 -26.56 16.86
CA VAL A 90 7.36 -27.97 17.06
C VAL A 90 5.86 -28.17 17.10
N ARG A 91 5.34 -29.05 16.28
CA ARG A 91 3.92 -29.39 16.26
C ARG A 91 3.69 -30.88 16.47
N ARG A 92 3.15 -31.22 17.61
CA ARG A 92 2.73 -32.58 18.01
C ARG A 92 1.27 -32.53 18.50
N GLY A 93 0.34 -32.16 17.62
CA GLY A 93 -1.01 -31.76 17.98
C GLY A 93 -1.07 -30.25 18.25
N ASN A 94 -0.63 -29.81 19.43
CA ASN A 94 -0.47 -28.39 19.70
C ASN A 94 0.86 -27.85 19.16
N ILE A 95 0.86 -26.56 18.79
CA ILE A 95 2.06 -25.88 18.34
C ILE A 95 2.84 -25.33 19.54
N LYS A 96 4.14 -25.52 19.55
CA LYS A 96 5.11 -24.86 20.44
C LYS A 96 6.04 -24.04 19.58
N VAL A 97 6.25 -22.79 19.95
CA VAL A 97 7.12 -21.85 19.22
C VAL A 97 8.09 -21.24 20.20
N LYS A 98 9.35 -21.28 19.87
CA LYS A 98 10.43 -20.61 20.58
C LYS A 98 11.11 -19.63 19.65
N LEU A 99 11.35 -18.43 20.14
CA LEU A 99 12.06 -17.38 19.42
C LEU A 99 13.24 -16.92 20.27
N TYR A 100 14.41 -16.94 19.67
CA TYR A 100 15.65 -16.52 20.32
C TYR A 100 16.22 -15.32 19.58
N LYS A 101 16.85 -14.42 20.32
CA LYS A 101 17.63 -13.30 19.81
C LYS A 101 19.02 -13.38 20.44
N ASN A 102 20.08 -13.56 19.65
CA ASN A 102 21.45 -13.71 20.15
C ASN A 102 21.55 -14.76 21.28
N ASP A 103 20.91 -15.93 21.07
CA ASP A 103 20.75 -17.04 22.02
C ASP A 103 19.87 -16.77 23.24
N GLU A 104 19.31 -15.56 23.42
CA GLU A 104 18.36 -15.26 24.49
C GLU A 104 16.92 -15.63 24.09
N ASP A 105 16.20 -16.37 24.93
CA ASP A 105 14.80 -16.74 24.69
C ASP A 105 13.87 -15.52 24.89
N ILE A 106 13.37 -14.98 23.79
CA ILE A 106 12.41 -13.87 23.76
C ILE A 106 10.97 -14.32 23.43
N SER A 107 10.70 -15.61 23.60
CA SER A 107 9.37 -16.17 23.32
C SER A 107 8.31 -15.58 24.24
N SER A 108 7.13 -15.31 23.68
CA SER A 108 5.95 -14.93 24.48
C SER A 108 5.28 -16.16 25.11
N HIS A 109 4.37 -15.93 26.05
CA HIS A 109 3.64 -17.01 26.74
C HIS A 109 2.77 -17.88 25.81
N THR A 110 2.42 -17.37 24.63
CA THR A 110 1.62 -18.11 23.64
C THR A 110 2.27 -18.06 22.26
N ALA A 111 2.10 -19.13 21.49
CA ALA A 111 2.58 -19.19 20.11
C ALA A 111 2.09 -18.00 19.26
N THR A 112 0.82 -17.60 19.43
CA THR A 112 0.24 -16.46 18.71
C THR A 112 0.97 -15.15 19.00
N ASN A 113 1.33 -14.91 20.25
CA ASN A 113 2.05 -13.69 20.62
C ASN A 113 3.52 -13.76 20.17
N THR A 114 4.15 -14.95 20.23
CA THR A 114 5.50 -15.15 19.68
C THR A 114 5.54 -14.86 18.18
N TYR A 115 4.54 -15.30 17.42
CA TYR A 115 4.44 -14.96 16.00
C TYR A 115 4.20 -13.47 15.75
N LYS A 116 3.48 -12.76 16.61
CA LYS A 116 3.35 -11.30 16.51
C LYS A 116 4.70 -10.59 16.71
N THR A 117 5.44 -11.01 17.76
CA THR A 117 6.80 -10.49 17.99
C THR A 117 7.70 -10.78 16.79
N LEU A 118 7.61 -11.98 16.23
CA LEU A 118 8.37 -12.34 15.03
C LEU A 118 7.99 -11.48 13.81
N GLU A 119 6.71 -11.24 13.60
CA GLU A 119 6.21 -10.39 12.50
C GLU A 119 6.69 -8.93 12.67
N GLU A 120 6.75 -8.42 13.89
CA GLU A 120 7.35 -7.12 14.20
C GLU A 120 8.86 -7.08 13.92
N VAL A 121 9.60 -8.15 14.25
CA VAL A 121 11.04 -8.30 13.98
C VAL A 121 11.30 -8.36 12.47
N ILE A 122 10.53 -9.17 11.74
CA ILE A 122 10.65 -9.33 10.29
C ILE A 122 10.15 -8.06 9.56
N GLY A 123 9.13 -7.39 10.10
CA GLY A 123 8.56 -6.15 9.56
C GLY A 123 7.80 -6.31 8.25
N ILE A 124 7.44 -7.55 7.87
CA ILE A 124 6.56 -7.87 6.74
C ILE A 124 5.56 -8.96 7.13
N ASP A 125 4.38 -8.90 6.55
CA ASP A 125 3.35 -9.92 6.74
C ASP A 125 3.53 -11.14 5.83
N HIS A 126 2.79 -12.21 6.13
CA HIS A 126 2.83 -13.45 5.33
C HIS A 126 2.50 -13.21 3.85
N LYS A 127 1.53 -12.33 3.54
CA LYS A 127 1.10 -12.06 2.18
C LYS A 127 2.24 -11.44 1.37
N THR A 128 2.88 -10.44 1.94
CA THR A 128 4.04 -9.77 1.34
C THR A 128 5.22 -10.72 1.20
N PHE A 129 5.53 -11.50 2.26
CA PHE A 129 6.59 -12.50 2.23
C PHE A 129 6.40 -13.53 1.12
N SER A 130 5.23 -14.17 1.07
CA SER A 130 4.95 -15.20 0.06
C SER A 130 5.05 -14.65 -1.36
N GLN A 131 4.70 -13.39 -1.54
CA GLN A 131 4.78 -12.70 -2.82
C GLN A 131 6.21 -12.33 -3.24
N ILE A 132 7.11 -12.13 -2.27
CA ILE A 132 8.50 -11.76 -2.55
C ILE A 132 9.40 -12.99 -2.66
N VAL A 133 9.15 -14.00 -1.84
CA VAL A 133 10.07 -15.12 -1.63
C VAL A 133 9.72 -16.36 -2.45
N TYR A 134 8.43 -16.62 -2.68
CA TYR A 134 8.00 -17.81 -3.38
C TYR A 134 7.20 -17.50 -4.64
N GLN A 135 7.77 -17.82 -5.76
CA GLN A 135 7.19 -17.59 -7.07
C GLN A 135 7.01 -18.88 -7.84
N ASN A 136 5.79 -19.17 -8.24
CA ASN A 136 5.47 -20.27 -9.13
C ASN A 136 4.80 -19.71 -10.40
N THR A 137 4.80 -20.49 -11.47
CA THR A 137 4.19 -20.12 -12.77
C THR A 137 2.74 -19.65 -12.64
N ASN A 138 2.05 -20.10 -11.60
CA ASN A 138 0.67 -19.77 -11.36
C ASN A 138 0.50 -18.50 -10.48
N ALA A 139 1.45 -18.18 -9.61
CA ALA A 139 1.38 -17.05 -8.68
C ALA A 139 1.83 -15.72 -9.31
N SER A 140 2.82 -15.76 -10.19
CA SER A 140 3.40 -14.57 -10.82
C SER A 140 2.46 -13.84 -11.78
N LEU A 141 1.41 -14.53 -12.23
CA LEU A 141 0.47 -14.04 -13.22
C LEU A 141 -0.66 -13.16 -12.67
N GLN A 142 -0.85 -13.11 -11.34
CA GLN A 142 -2.05 -12.48 -10.77
C GLN A 142 -2.02 -10.95 -10.75
N PHE A 143 -0.84 -10.33 -10.65
CA PHE A 143 -0.78 -8.88 -10.61
C PHE A 143 -1.11 -8.24 -11.96
N LEU A 144 -0.49 -8.73 -13.02
CA LEU A 144 -0.67 -8.20 -14.37
C LEU A 144 -2.11 -8.42 -14.89
N THR A 145 -2.81 -9.46 -14.41
CA THR A 145 -4.16 -9.82 -14.82
C THR A 145 -5.27 -9.40 -13.83
N ALA A 146 -4.94 -8.72 -12.69
CA ALA A 146 -5.93 -8.18 -11.77
C ALA A 146 -6.79 -7.09 -12.43
N THR A 147 -7.96 -6.86 -11.87
CA THR A 147 -8.71 -5.63 -12.18
C THR A 147 -7.96 -4.40 -11.67
N ASP A 148 -8.15 -3.26 -12.31
CA ASP A 148 -7.49 -1.99 -11.98
C ASP A 148 -7.53 -1.64 -10.49
N THR A 149 -8.68 -1.88 -9.86
CA THR A 149 -8.89 -1.67 -8.42
C THR A 149 -8.05 -2.62 -7.57
N ASN A 150 -7.93 -3.88 -7.98
CA ASN A 150 -7.13 -4.86 -7.26
C ASN A 150 -5.63 -4.61 -7.43
N ARG A 151 -5.20 -4.10 -8.58
CA ARG A 151 -3.80 -3.66 -8.80
C ARG A 151 -3.42 -2.52 -7.86
N LYS A 152 -4.27 -1.48 -7.77
CA LYS A 152 -4.03 -0.36 -6.86
C LYS A 152 -4.00 -0.81 -5.41
N ARG A 153 -4.96 -1.65 -5.01
CA ARG A 153 -5.01 -2.21 -3.66
C ARG A 153 -3.79 -3.07 -3.34
N PHE A 154 -3.36 -3.87 -4.30
CA PHE A 154 -2.14 -4.66 -4.15
C PHE A 154 -0.90 -3.78 -3.90
N LEU A 155 -0.76 -2.64 -4.63
CA LEU A 155 0.33 -1.69 -4.38
C LEU A 155 0.24 -1.06 -2.99
N ILE A 156 -0.95 -0.68 -2.56
CA ILE A 156 -1.19 -0.13 -1.22
C ILE A 156 -0.72 -1.13 -0.16
N ASP A 157 -1.16 -2.39 -0.28
CA ASP A 157 -0.79 -3.47 0.63
C ASP A 157 0.72 -3.76 0.60
N LEU A 158 1.29 -3.85 -0.60
CA LEU A 158 2.71 -4.15 -0.81
C LEU A 158 3.63 -3.08 -0.22
N LEU A 159 3.25 -1.83 -0.39
CA LEU A 159 4.04 -0.67 0.02
C LEU A 159 3.72 -0.24 1.45
N GLN A 160 2.91 -1.03 2.16
CA GLN A 160 2.43 -0.72 3.51
C GLN A 160 1.80 0.69 3.60
N LEU A 161 1.11 1.09 2.52
CA LEU A 161 0.44 2.38 2.44
C LEU A 161 -0.97 2.37 3.07
N ASP A 162 -1.39 1.25 3.66
CA ASP A 162 -2.67 1.13 4.39
C ASP A 162 -2.85 2.22 5.45
N ASN A 163 -1.74 2.66 6.05
CA ASN A 163 -1.78 3.74 7.02
C ASN A 163 -2.25 5.08 6.38
N TYR A 164 -1.92 5.34 5.11
CA TYR A 164 -2.41 6.53 4.42
C TYR A 164 -3.92 6.47 4.20
N VAL A 165 -4.44 5.30 3.85
CA VAL A 165 -5.88 5.05 3.72
C VAL A 165 -6.57 5.19 5.09
N LYS A 166 -5.97 4.63 6.14
CA LYS A 166 -6.48 4.77 7.52
C LYS A 166 -6.45 6.23 7.97
N TYR A 167 -5.37 6.95 7.70
CA TYR A 167 -5.27 8.37 8.04
C TYR A 167 -6.32 9.20 7.29
N PHE A 168 -6.57 8.90 6.02
CA PHE A 168 -7.65 9.56 5.29
C PHE A 168 -9.00 9.37 5.96
N GLU A 169 -9.36 8.13 6.32
CA GLU A 169 -10.62 7.85 7.02
C GLU A 169 -10.66 8.54 8.40
N VAL A 170 -9.55 8.52 9.14
CA VAL A 170 -9.45 9.24 10.42
C VAL A 170 -9.65 10.74 10.23
N PHE A 171 -8.95 11.36 9.27
CA PHE A 171 -9.09 12.79 9.02
C PHE A 171 -10.46 13.16 8.44
N LYS A 172 -11.06 12.28 7.67
CA LYS A 172 -12.43 12.45 7.15
C LYS A 172 -13.45 12.41 8.29
N ASP A 173 -13.31 11.48 9.22
CA ASP A 173 -14.18 11.39 10.39
C ASP A 173 -13.95 12.58 11.34
N LEU A 174 -12.70 12.98 11.57
CA LEU A 174 -12.35 14.17 12.34
C LEU A 174 -12.91 15.45 11.68
N SER A 175 -12.72 15.61 10.36
CA SER A 175 -13.27 16.74 9.60
C SER A 175 -14.80 16.81 9.75
N ARG A 176 -15.47 15.67 9.68
CA ARG A 176 -16.92 15.60 9.86
C ARG A 176 -17.33 15.98 11.30
N THR A 177 -16.62 15.46 12.29
CA THR A 177 -16.92 15.73 13.70
C THR A 177 -16.68 17.20 14.04
N ILE A 178 -15.50 17.72 13.71
CA ILE A 178 -15.13 19.11 13.97
C ILE A 178 -15.94 20.09 13.10
N GLY A 179 -16.24 19.71 11.85
CA GLY A 179 -17.16 20.50 11.02
C GLY A 179 -18.57 20.56 11.57
N SER A 180 -19.04 19.48 12.20
CA SER A 180 -20.32 19.50 12.94
C SER A 180 -20.24 20.40 14.18
N GLU A 181 -19.11 20.38 14.88
CA GLU A 181 -18.85 21.24 16.03
C GLU A 181 -18.77 22.72 15.61
N ALA A 182 -18.05 23.03 14.52
CA ALA A 182 -18.01 24.37 13.94
C ALA A 182 -19.41 24.89 13.57
N ASN A 183 -20.21 24.06 12.90
CA ASN A 183 -21.57 24.44 12.55
C ASN A 183 -22.45 24.69 13.77
N MET A 184 -22.22 23.94 14.85
CA MET A 184 -22.99 24.11 16.09
C MET A 184 -22.59 25.41 16.81
N VAL A 185 -21.30 25.74 16.83
CA VAL A 185 -20.81 27.01 17.39
C VAL A 185 -21.28 28.18 16.53
N GLN A 186 -21.15 28.06 15.20
CA GLN A 186 -21.66 29.08 14.26
C GLN A 186 -23.17 29.30 14.41
N GLY A 187 -23.94 28.25 14.59
CA GLY A 187 -25.38 28.36 14.86
C GLY A 187 -25.71 29.11 16.16
N LYS A 188 -24.88 28.95 17.20
CA LYS A 188 -24.98 29.75 18.44
C LYS A 188 -24.63 31.22 18.17
N ILE A 189 -23.53 31.49 17.47
CA ILE A 189 -23.11 32.83 17.06
C ILE A 189 -24.22 33.52 16.27
N ASP A 190 -24.79 32.83 15.28
CA ASP A 190 -25.89 33.37 14.45
C ASP A 190 -27.14 33.64 15.27
N THR A 191 -27.46 32.76 16.22
CA THR A 191 -28.60 32.93 17.13
C THR A 191 -28.41 34.13 18.04
N ILE A 192 -27.22 34.26 18.64
CA ILE A 192 -26.86 35.39 19.49
C ILE A 192 -26.87 36.70 18.67
N ASN A 193 -26.24 36.69 17.50
CA ASN A 193 -26.20 37.85 16.61
C ASN A 193 -27.59 38.32 16.20
N LYS A 194 -28.50 37.34 15.89
CA LYS A 194 -29.89 37.64 15.56
C LYS A 194 -30.61 38.26 16.74
N TRP A 195 -30.43 37.68 17.95
CA TRP A 195 -31.06 38.25 19.16
C TRP A 195 -30.54 39.65 19.46
N LEU A 196 -29.22 39.88 19.33
CA LEU A 196 -28.59 41.20 19.50
C LEU A 196 -29.12 42.23 18.48
N LEU A 197 -29.38 41.75 17.24
CA LEU A 197 -29.94 42.59 16.18
C LEU A 197 -31.42 42.96 16.46
N ASP A 198 -32.22 41.94 16.82
CA ASP A 198 -33.64 42.08 17.06
C ASP A 198 -33.97 42.92 18.32
N ASN A 199 -33.04 42.96 19.29
CA ASN A 199 -33.16 43.72 20.53
C ASN A 199 -32.30 44.99 20.56
N LYS A 200 -31.76 45.38 19.41
CA LYS A 200 -31.01 46.63 19.26
C LYS A 200 -31.98 47.83 19.45
N MET A 201 -31.72 48.60 20.49
CA MET A 201 -32.52 49.82 20.73
C MET A 201 -32.25 50.86 19.66
N GLU A 202 -33.32 51.32 19.00
CA GLU A 202 -33.24 52.34 17.94
C GLU A 202 -33.03 53.76 18.48
N ASP A 203 -33.21 54.00 19.77
CA ASP A 203 -33.24 55.36 20.31
C ASP A 203 -32.09 55.65 21.24
N THR A 204 -31.02 56.17 20.69
CA THR A 204 -29.86 56.74 21.38
C THR A 204 -29.94 58.25 21.48
N SER A 205 -31.10 58.85 21.25
CA SER A 205 -31.30 60.28 21.04
C SER A 205 -31.16 61.16 22.30
N LEU A 206 -30.99 60.57 23.47
CA LEU A 206 -30.85 61.27 24.75
C LEU A 206 -29.40 61.42 25.22
N LEU A 207 -28.43 60.87 24.54
CA LEU A 207 -27.02 60.92 24.90
C LEU A 207 -26.30 62.10 24.21
N SER A 208 -25.67 62.94 24.97
CA SER A 208 -24.62 63.85 24.47
C SER A 208 -23.50 62.95 23.94
N LYS A 209 -23.48 62.74 22.63
CA LYS A 209 -22.50 61.86 21.98
C LYS A 209 -21.09 62.32 22.34
N ILE A 210 -20.36 61.44 22.98
CA ILE A 210 -18.91 61.56 23.04
C ILE A 210 -18.41 61.29 21.62
N ASP A 211 -17.66 62.24 21.08
CA ASP A 211 -17.08 62.06 19.74
C ASP A 211 -16.26 60.80 19.69
N LEU A 212 -16.63 59.93 18.80
CA LEU A 212 -15.93 58.67 18.58
C LEU A 212 -14.49 58.97 18.13
N PRO A 213 -13.48 58.36 18.75
CA PRO A 213 -12.12 58.51 18.28
C PRO A 213 -12.01 58.09 16.82
N ILE A 214 -11.28 58.90 16.04
CA ILE A 214 -11.10 58.67 14.61
C ILE A 214 -10.43 57.31 14.43
N TYR A 215 -11.16 56.39 13.92
CA TYR A 215 -10.64 55.09 13.54
C TYR A 215 -9.72 55.25 12.32
N SER A 216 -8.45 54.93 12.48
CA SER A 216 -7.49 55.05 11.37
C SER A 216 -7.64 53.91 10.41
N GLU A 217 -8.40 54.11 9.33
CA GLU A 217 -8.46 53.18 8.18
C GLU A 217 -7.07 52.91 7.58
N GLU A 218 -6.11 53.79 7.83
CA GLU A 218 -4.74 53.66 7.36
C GLU A 218 -3.99 52.50 8.06
N ASN A 219 -4.28 52.29 9.35
CA ASN A 219 -3.72 51.16 10.10
C ASN A 219 -4.28 49.84 9.60
N GLU A 220 -5.56 49.78 9.22
CA GLU A 220 -6.13 48.55 8.63
C GLU A 220 -5.58 48.26 7.23
N LYS A 221 -5.42 49.32 6.41
CA LYS A 221 -4.82 49.17 5.08
C LYS A 221 -3.38 48.64 5.18
N THR A 222 -2.63 49.22 6.13
CA THR A 222 -1.25 48.81 6.41
C THR A 222 -1.19 47.36 6.92
N LEU A 223 -2.10 47.00 7.83
CA LEU A 223 -2.19 45.64 8.33
C LEU A 223 -2.48 44.63 7.20
N ARG A 224 -3.44 44.97 6.32
CA ARG A 224 -3.75 44.14 5.14
C ARG A 224 -2.56 44.02 4.19
N SER A 225 -1.76 45.08 4.07
CA SER A 225 -0.54 45.04 3.25
C SER A 225 0.49 44.09 3.85
N TYR A 226 0.75 44.22 5.16
CA TYR A 226 1.70 43.35 5.85
C TYR A 226 1.23 41.90 5.88
N MET A 227 -0.07 41.65 6.07
CA MET A 227 -0.63 40.30 6.02
C MET A 227 -0.46 39.69 4.64
N ARG A 228 -0.69 40.46 3.56
CA ARG A 228 -0.45 39.97 2.18
C ARG A 228 1.03 39.65 1.93
N GLU A 229 1.89 40.49 2.47
CA GLU A 229 3.35 40.32 2.34
C GLU A 229 3.80 39.08 3.13
N PHE A 230 3.25 38.88 4.33
CA PHE A 230 3.48 37.67 5.13
C PHE A 230 2.92 36.40 4.47
N GLU A 231 1.75 36.54 3.87
CA GLU A 231 1.13 35.45 3.08
C GLU A 231 2.00 35.10 1.86
N ASN A 232 2.53 36.09 1.18
CA ASN A 232 3.50 35.87 0.09
C ASN A 232 4.78 35.20 0.59
N ILE A 233 5.33 35.63 1.74
CA ILE A 233 6.49 34.97 2.36
C ILE A 233 6.15 33.53 2.71
N SER A 234 4.97 33.29 3.27
CA SER A 234 4.49 31.94 3.60
C SER A 234 4.34 31.05 2.35
N GLU A 235 3.78 31.61 1.27
CA GLU A 235 3.69 30.92 -0.01
C GLU A 235 5.07 30.61 -0.61
N ILE A 236 6.00 31.57 -0.51
CA ILE A 236 7.37 31.36 -0.94
C ILE A 236 8.05 30.30 -0.07
N ASN A 237 7.87 30.39 1.25
CA ASN A 237 8.41 29.39 2.19
C ASN A 237 7.84 28.00 1.95
N LYS A 238 6.56 27.93 1.59
CA LYS A 238 5.94 26.68 1.17
C LYS A 238 6.65 26.10 -0.06
N LYS A 239 6.87 26.92 -1.07
CA LYS A 239 7.60 26.50 -2.28
C LYS A 239 9.04 26.13 -1.96
N ILE A 240 9.70 26.86 -1.04
CA ILE A 240 11.05 26.52 -0.57
C ILE A 240 11.04 25.16 0.14
N ASN A 241 10.05 24.93 1.00
CA ASN A 241 9.93 23.65 1.70
C ASN A 241 9.60 22.51 0.74
N GLU A 242 8.69 22.74 -0.21
CA GLU A 242 8.40 21.80 -1.29
C GLU A 242 9.67 21.49 -2.10
N ASN A 243 10.42 22.55 -2.45
CA ASN A 243 11.67 22.42 -3.19
C ASN A 243 12.77 21.70 -2.37
N ASN A 244 12.85 21.99 -1.08
CA ASN A 244 13.74 21.29 -0.16
C ASN A 244 13.32 19.83 0.03
N PHE A 245 12.01 19.59 0.10
CA PHE A 245 11.46 18.23 0.14
C PHE A 245 11.79 17.44 -1.13
N LEU A 246 11.60 18.07 -2.31
CA LEU A 246 12.00 17.48 -3.59
C LEU A 246 13.50 17.19 -3.64
N THR A 247 14.31 18.13 -3.14
CA THR A 247 15.76 17.97 -3.05
C THR A 247 16.14 16.82 -2.12
N LYS A 248 15.44 16.69 -1.01
CA LYS A 248 15.62 15.56 -0.08
C LYS A 248 15.20 14.24 -0.73
N GLN A 249 14.03 14.20 -1.34
CA GLN A 249 13.56 13.03 -2.07
C GLN A 249 14.54 12.63 -3.18
N LEU A 250 15.07 13.61 -3.90
CA LEU A 250 16.10 13.36 -4.91
C LEU A 250 17.34 12.69 -4.30
N SER A 251 17.73 13.11 -3.08
CA SER A 251 18.87 12.53 -2.36
C SER A 251 18.60 11.13 -1.82
N GLU A 252 17.33 10.79 -1.62
CA GLU A 252 16.90 9.47 -1.13
C GLU A 252 16.75 8.44 -2.27
N ILE A 253 16.67 8.92 -3.51
CA ILE A 253 16.58 8.05 -4.68
C ILE A 253 17.98 7.65 -5.12
N ASP A 254 18.34 6.44 -4.83
CA ASP A 254 19.56 5.87 -5.39
C ASP A 254 19.36 5.55 -6.89
N LEU A 255 19.61 6.59 -7.70
CA LEU A 255 19.49 6.50 -9.16
C LEU A 255 20.33 5.36 -9.74
N SER A 256 21.48 5.06 -9.10
CA SER A 256 22.38 4.01 -9.56
C SER A 256 21.78 2.63 -9.31
N ALA A 257 21.17 2.44 -8.13
CA ALA A 257 20.48 1.21 -7.78
C ALA A 257 19.28 0.95 -8.71
N TYR A 258 18.50 1.99 -9.01
CA TYR A 258 17.34 1.82 -9.90
C TYR A 258 17.74 1.58 -11.36
N LYS A 259 18.78 2.23 -11.85
CA LYS A 259 19.34 1.93 -13.18
C LYS A 259 19.85 0.50 -13.27
N GLN A 260 20.48 0.01 -12.20
CA GLN A 260 20.92 -1.38 -12.09
C GLN A 260 19.74 -2.36 -12.03
N GLN A 261 18.69 -2.00 -11.29
CA GLN A 261 17.43 -2.76 -11.22
C GLN A 261 16.74 -2.88 -12.59
N LEU A 262 16.77 -1.82 -13.39
CA LEU A 262 16.21 -1.86 -14.75
C LEU A 262 17.01 -2.79 -15.68
N GLN A 263 18.29 -2.93 -15.41
CA GLN A 263 19.19 -3.85 -16.12
C GLN A 263 18.94 -5.32 -15.76
N GLU A 264 18.57 -5.57 -14.49
CA GLU A 264 18.36 -6.90 -13.93
C GLU A 264 17.01 -7.52 -14.35
N TYR A 265 15.98 -6.68 -14.49
CA TYR A 265 14.64 -7.10 -14.94
C TYR A 265 14.37 -6.59 -16.36
N SER A 266 15.03 -7.16 -17.35
CA SER A 266 15.02 -6.60 -18.70
C SER A 266 13.71 -6.78 -19.46
N GLU A 267 12.87 -7.76 -19.09
CA GLU A 267 11.64 -8.07 -19.81
C GLU A 267 10.39 -8.02 -18.91
N SER A 268 9.30 -7.49 -19.44
CA SER A 268 8.01 -7.49 -18.74
C SER A 268 7.26 -8.79 -19.01
N THR A 269 6.62 -9.28 -18.01
CA THR A 269 5.81 -10.50 -18.15
C THR A 269 4.45 -10.19 -18.77
N ASP A 270 4.10 -10.87 -19.84
CA ASP A 270 2.77 -10.76 -20.42
C ASP A 270 1.72 -11.41 -19.52
N ILE A 271 0.73 -10.63 -19.17
CA ILE A 271 -0.39 -11.07 -18.32
C ILE A 271 -1.53 -11.67 -19.14
N SER A 272 -1.48 -11.52 -20.47
CA SER A 272 -2.61 -11.84 -21.34
C SER A 272 -3.12 -13.27 -21.28
N PRO A 273 -2.27 -14.30 -21.13
CA PRO A 273 -2.78 -15.66 -20.95
C PRO A 273 -3.55 -15.83 -19.65
N ILE A 274 -3.12 -15.16 -18.58
CA ILE A 274 -3.79 -15.28 -17.29
C ILE A 274 -5.10 -14.51 -17.28
N GLU A 275 -5.15 -13.35 -17.95
CA GLU A 275 -6.41 -12.63 -18.15
C GLU A 275 -7.41 -13.42 -18.99
N LYS A 276 -6.91 -14.19 -19.96
CA LYS A 276 -7.75 -15.15 -20.68
C LYS A 276 -8.33 -16.20 -19.74
N ASP A 277 -7.48 -16.76 -18.89
CA ASP A 277 -7.92 -17.77 -17.92
C ASP A 277 -8.94 -17.20 -16.94
N ILE A 278 -8.70 -15.99 -16.42
CA ILE A 278 -9.64 -15.29 -15.54
C ILE A 278 -10.93 -14.95 -16.27
N THR A 279 -10.84 -14.47 -17.51
CA THR A 279 -12.01 -14.12 -18.31
C THR A 279 -12.82 -15.35 -18.63
N LEU A 280 -12.13 -16.45 -19.00
CA LEU A 280 -12.76 -17.74 -19.23
C LEU A 280 -13.43 -18.27 -17.95
N ALA A 281 -12.74 -18.17 -16.82
CA ALA A 281 -13.31 -18.59 -15.54
C ALA A 281 -14.53 -17.74 -15.15
N LYS A 282 -14.48 -16.42 -15.32
CA LYS A 282 -15.63 -15.52 -15.09
C LYS A 282 -16.79 -15.79 -16.05
N TYR A 283 -16.46 -16.08 -17.32
CA TYR A 283 -17.47 -16.50 -18.28
C TYR A 283 -18.14 -17.80 -17.81
N LYS A 284 -17.35 -18.77 -17.36
CA LYS A 284 -17.86 -20.04 -16.81
C LYS A 284 -18.68 -19.84 -15.53
N VAL A 285 -18.27 -18.93 -14.65
CA VAL A 285 -19.07 -18.54 -13.48
C VAL A 285 -20.41 -17.93 -13.91
N SER A 286 -20.39 -17.07 -14.94
CA SER A 286 -21.61 -16.47 -15.51
C SER A 286 -22.52 -17.52 -16.15
N GLU A 287 -21.93 -18.43 -16.95
CA GLU A 287 -22.62 -19.56 -17.58
C GLU A 287 -23.33 -20.43 -16.52
N HIS A 288 -22.58 -20.86 -15.50
CA HIS A 288 -23.17 -21.65 -14.42
C HIS A 288 -24.16 -20.86 -13.56
N SER A 289 -23.97 -19.55 -13.41
CA SER A 289 -24.93 -18.68 -12.72
C SER A 289 -26.23 -18.50 -13.51
N ALA A 290 -26.14 -18.45 -14.83
CA ALA A 290 -27.30 -18.41 -15.70
C ALA A 290 -28.08 -19.74 -15.64
N SER A 291 -27.33 -20.86 -15.72
CA SER A 291 -27.92 -22.20 -15.56
C SER A 291 -28.58 -22.38 -14.21
N LEU A 292 -27.94 -21.88 -13.13
CA LEU A 292 -28.54 -21.91 -11.77
C LEU A 292 -29.84 -21.09 -11.69
N LYS A 293 -29.91 -19.95 -12.38
CA LYS A 293 -31.14 -19.18 -12.46
C LYS A 293 -32.21 -19.94 -13.26
N GLU A 294 -31.81 -20.56 -14.35
CA GLU A 294 -32.69 -21.33 -15.21
C GLU A 294 -33.26 -22.55 -14.46
N TYR A 295 -32.39 -23.34 -13.83
CA TYR A 295 -32.82 -24.48 -13.00
C TYR A 295 -33.60 -24.05 -11.75
N GLY A 296 -33.25 -22.92 -11.14
CA GLY A 296 -33.98 -22.37 -9.99
C GLY A 296 -35.39 -21.87 -10.30
N LEU A 297 -35.67 -21.60 -11.58
CA LEU A 297 -37.01 -21.26 -12.06
C LEU A 297 -37.86 -22.48 -12.43
N MET A 298 -37.22 -23.65 -12.54
CA MET A 298 -37.89 -24.90 -12.85
C MET A 298 -38.54 -25.46 -11.56
N LYS A 299 -39.84 -25.30 -11.45
CA LYS A 299 -40.64 -25.81 -10.33
C LYS A 299 -41.59 -26.90 -10.86
N GLY A 300 -41.08 -28.12 -10.89
CA GLY A 300 -41.91 -29.29 -11.24
C GLY A 300 -42.26 -29.47 -12.72
N GLU A 301 -42.21 -28.43 -13.51
CA GLU A 301 -42.49 -28.47 -14.95
C GLU A 301 -41.43 -27.76 -15.78
N CYS A 302 -41.12 -28.27 -16.96
CA CYS A 302 -40.21 -27.62 -17.91
C CYS A 302 -40.90 -26.35 -18.53
N PRO A 303 -40.32 -25.18 -18.41
CA PRO A 303 -40.92 -23.95 -18.93
C PRO A 303 -41.02 -23.91 -20.46
N THR A 304 -40.33 -24.82 -21.17
CA THR A 304 -40.30 -24.86 -22.64
C THR A 304 -41.21 -25.93 -23.24
N CYS A 305 -41.31 -27.10 -22.61
CA CYS A 305 -42.07 -28.20 -23.17
C CYS A 305 -43.16 -28.74 -22.23
N HIS A 306 -43.35 -28.16 -21.06
CA HIS A 306 -44.37 -28.50 -20.07
C HIS A 306 -44.43 -29.94 -19.62
N GLN A 307 -43.29 -30.66 -19.71
CA GLN A 307 -43.16 -32.01 -19.15
C GLN A 307 -42.73 -31.90 -17.69
N ASP A 308 -43.25 -32.84 -16.88
CA ASP A 308 -42.83 -32.94 -15.49
C ASP A 308 -41.33 -33.19 -15.41
N ILE A 309 -40.67 -32.47 -14.58
CA ILE A 309 -39.25 -32.59 -14.31
C ILE A 309 -39.08 -33.16 -12.89
N ASP A 310 -38.30 -34.19 -12.81
CA ASP A 310 -37.90 -34.78 -11.54
C ASP A 310 -37.16 -33.74 -10.68
N GLU A 311 -37.67 -33.52 -9.49
CA GLU A 311 -37.08 -32.55 -8.54
C GLU A 311 -35.65 -32.93 -8.17
N ASP A 312 -35.37 -34.24 -8.07
CA ASP A 312 -34.03 -34.77 -7.81
C ASP A 312 -33.06 -34.44 -8.94
N PHE A 313 -33.54 -34.51 -10.21
CA PHE A 313 -32.74 -34.08 -11.36
C PHE A 313 -32.42 -32.60 -11.34
N VAL A 314 -33.37 -31.74 -10.96
CA VAL A 314 -33.14 -30.32 -10.84
C VAL A 314 -32.17 -30.03 -9.69
N ALA A 315 -32.34 -30.73 -8.58
CA ALA A 315 -31.45 -30.61 -7.42
C ALA A 315 -30.01 -31.04 -7.79
N GLU A 316 -29.84 -32.19 -8.49
CA GLU A 316 -28.54 -32.63 -8.99
C GLU A 316 -27.88 -31.58 -9.92
N LYS A 317 -28.68 -31.01 -10.82
CA LYS A 317 -28.18 -29.96 -11.73
C LYS A 317 -27.83 -28.69 -11.02
N VAL A 318 -28.65 -28.28 -10.05
CA VAL A 318 -28.35 -27.12 -9.19
C VAL A 318 -27.08 -27.38 -8.39
N GLU A 319 -26.93 -28.58 -7.79
CA GLU A 319 -25.73 -28.95 -7.07
C GLU A 319 -24.50 -28.96 -7.98
N TYR A 320 -24.61 -29.61 -9.16
CA TYR A 320 -23.55 -29.61 -10.16
C TYR A 320 -23.12 -28.19 -10.57
N HIS A 321 -24.10 -27.34 -10.94
CA HIS A 321 -23.77 -26.00 -11.37
C HIS A 321 -23.27 -25.13 -10.21
N THR A 322 -23.74 -25.37 -8.99
CA THR A 322 -23.23 -24.72 -7.78
C THR A 322 -21.80 -25.11 -7.52
N ALA A 323 -21.47 -26.39 -7.56
CA ALA A 323 -20.12 -26.90 -7.38
C ALA A 323 -19.18 -26.38 -8.49
N ARG A 324 -19.65 -26.40 -9.75
CA ARG A 324 -18.88 -25.88 -10.88
C ARG A 324 -18.69 -24.36 -10.82
N LYS A 325 -19.70 -23.64 -10.40
CA LYS A 325 -19.61 -22.21 -10.16
C LYS A 325 -18.58 -21.91 -9.07
N ALA A 326 -18.63 -22.66 -7.95
CA ALA A 326 -17.67 -22.51 -6.86
C ALA A 326 -16.24 -22.81 -7.34
N HIS A 327 -16.08 -23.93 -8.09
CA HIS A 327 -14.78 -24.30 -8.67
C HIS A 327 -14.19 -23.18 -9.57
N TYR A 328 -15.01 -22.67 -10.51
CA TYR A 328 -14.52 -21.60 -11.39
C TYR A 328 -14.37 -20.26 -10.68
N THR A 329 -15.13 -20.03 -9.62
CA THR A 329 -14.93 -18.85 -8.76
C THR A 329 -13.59 -18.94 -8.03
N GLU A 330 -13.26 -20.13 -7.48
CA GLU A 330 -11.97 -20.35 -6.82
C GLU A 330 -10.82 -20.35 -7.84
N PHE A 331 -11.03 -20.98 -9.00
CA PHE A 331 -10.05 -20.93 -10.09
C PHE A 331 -9.81 -19.49 -10.56
N ALA A 332 -10.88 -18.68 -10.70
CA ALA A 332 -10.75 -17.27 -11.03
C ALA A 332 -10.02 -16.50 -9.94
N LYS A 333 -10.23 -16.86 -8.68
CA LYS A 333 -9.53 -16.27 -7.53
C LYS A 333 -8.05 -16.63 -7.55
N THR A 334 -7.71 -17.91 -7.69
CA THR A 334 -6.33 -18.38 -7.79
C THR A 334 -5.60 -17.72 -8.97
N LYS A 335 -6.26 -17.68 -10.13
CA LYS A 335 -5.72 -17.00 -11.32
C LYS A 335 -5.64 -15.49 -11.14
N THR A 336 -6.51 -14.92 -10.31
CA THR A 336 -6.42 -13.51 -9.94
C THR A 336 -5.22 -13.26 -9.01
N GLU A 337 -4.93 -14.21 -8.12
CA GLU A 337 -3.74 -14.20 -7.26
C GLU A 337 -2.45 -14.40 -8.07
N GLU A 338 -2.45 -15.32 -9.07
CA GLU A 338 -1.38 -15.47 -10.07
C GLU A 338 -1.18 -14.18 -10.88
N LYS A 339 -2.29 -13.56 -11.31
CA LYS A 339 -2.30 -12.26 -11.98
C LYS A 339 -1.68 -11.17 -11.10
N GLN A 340 -2.07 -11.14 -9.82
CA GLN A 340 -1.54 -10.17 -8.87
C GLN A 340 -0.02 -10.30 -8.73
N GLU A 341 0.52 -11.49 -8.81
CA GLU A 341 1.96 -11.70 -8.69
C GLU A 341 2.71 -11.34 -9.99
N ALA A 342 2.16 -11.68 -11.14
CA ALA A 342 2.70 -11.23 -12.42
C ALA A 342 2.61 -9.71 -12.59
N GLU A 343 1.49 -9.14 -12.18
CA GLU A 343 1.31 -7.69 -12.08
C GLU A 343 2.29 -7.07 -11.09
N ARG A 344 2.63 -7.78 -10.01
CA ARG A 344 3.62 -7.37 -9.03
C ARG A 344 5.02 -7.24 -9.67
N ILE A 345 5.44 -8.23 -10.45
CA ILE A 345 6.73 -8.21 -11.16
C ILE A 345 6.78 -7.08 -12.18
N ASN A 346 5.74 -6.92 -12.99
CA ASN A 346 5.64 -5.80 -13.93
C ASN A 346 5.64 -4.43 -13.22
N ARG A 347 5.13 -4.37 -11.97
CA ARG A 347 5.17 -3.15 -11.15
C ARG A 347 6.57 -2.80 -10.68
N ILE A 348 7.42 -3.77 -10.29
CA ILE A 348 8.80 -3.45 -9.85
C ILE A 348 9.54 -2.76 -10.98
N ARG A 349 9.42 -3.26 -12.20
CA ARG A 349 9.99 -2.66 -13.40
C ARG A 349 9.42 -1.27 -13.69
N THR A 350 8.11 -1.15 -13.59
CA THR A 350 7.43 0.14 -13.73
C THR A 350 7.87 1.10 -12.65
N VAL A 351 8.10 0.62 -11.41
CA VAL A 351 8.57 1.47 -10.31
C VAL A 351 10.01 1.92 -10.53
N ALA A 352 10.91 1.08 -11.05
CA ALA A 352 12.27 1.55 -11.31
C ALA A 352 12.34 2.53 -12.48
N LYS A 353 11.62 2.26 -13.60
CA LYS A 353 11.45 3.25 -14.66
C LYS A 353 10.91 4.55 -14.11
N ARG A 354 9.81 4.43 -13.38
CA ARG A 354 9.17 5.56 -12.76
C ARG A 354 10.07 6.27 -11.75
N LYS A 355 10.97 5.57 -10.99
CA LYS A 355 11.89 6.24 -10.06
C LYS A 355 13.01 6.97 -10.76
N ILE A 356 13.43 6.53 -11.92
CA ILE A 356 14.35 7.30 -12.75
C ILE A 356 13.62 8.49 -13.37
N GLU A 357 12.42 8.29 -13.93
CA GLU A 357 11.57 9.38 -14.42
C GLU A 357 11.20 10.33 -13.28
N GLU A 358 10.84 9.81 -12.10
CA GLU A 358 10.59 10.59 -10.89
C GLU A 358 11.84 11.38 -10.48
N TRP A 359 13.02 10.75 -10.52
CA TRP A 359 14.26 11.46 -10.23
C TRP A 359 14.49 12.58 -11.24
N GLU A 360 14.28 12.29 -12.54
CA GLU A 360 14.42 13.27 -13.62
C GLU A 360 13.33 14.35 -13.52
N ASP A 361 12.10 13.99 -13.18
CA ASP A 361 11.01 14.92 -13.01
C ASP A 361 11.20 15.77 -11.75
N ILE A 362 11.53 15.15 -10.61
CA ILE A 362 11.88 15.86 -9.39
C ILE A 362 13.07 16.80 -9.63
N PHE A 363 14.11 16.33 -10.35
CA PHE A 363 15.26 17.16 -10.69
C PHE A 363 14.91 18.34 -11.59
N ARG A 364 13.92 18.13 -12.47
CA ARG A 364 13.38 19.18 -13.34
C ARG A 364 12.50 20.15 -12.55
N ASP A 365 11.71 19.63 -11.62
CA ASP A 365 10.77 20.38 -10.83
C ASP A 365 11.45 21.18 -9.70
N ILE A 366 12.71 20.86 -9.37
CA ILE A 366 13.50 21.64 -8.42
C ILE A 366 13.78 23.02 -9.02
N ASP A 367 13.15 23.99 -8.46
CA ASP A 367 13.41 25.39 -8.79
C ASP A 367 14.74 25.86 -8.15
N LYS A 368 15.76 25.89 -8.99
CA LYS A 368 17.12 26.32 -8.58
C LYS A 368 17.21 27.82 -8.26
N THR A 369 16.17 28.57 -8.56
CA THR A 369 16.10 30.01 -8.26
C THR A 369 15.66 30.29 -6.84
N LEU A 370 15.00 29.33 -6.19
CA LEU A 370 14.54 29.47 -4.81
C LEU A 370 15.71 29.37 -3.82
N PRO A 371 15.73 30.20 -2.80
CA PRO A 371 16.71 30.08 -1.72
C PRO A 371 16.54 28.77 -0.97
N LYS A 372 17.63 28.24 -0.42
CA LYS A 372 17.59 26.99 0.36
C LYS A 372 16.93 27.15 1.72
N ASN A 373 17.05 28.34 2.28
CA ASN A 373 16.51 28.64 3.59
C ASN A 373 15.18 29.37 3.44
N VAL A 374 14.25 29.04 4.30
CA VAL A 374 13.00 29.76 4.42
C VAL A 374 13.27 31.24 4.69
N LEU A 375 12.46 32.06 4.08
CA LEU A 375 12.51 33.50 4.31
C LEU A 375 12.03 33.78 5.74
N ASP A 376 12.78 34.61 6.40
CA ASP A 376 12.41 35.06 7.75
C ASP A 376 11.28 36.09 7.64
N GLY A 377 10.15 35.73 8.21
CA GLY A 377 8.99 36.61 8.33
C GLY A 377 8.84 37.26 9.70
N PHE A 378 9.81 37.06 10.60
CA PHE A 378 9.71 37.49 12.01
C PHE A 378 9.47 38.99 12.17
N GLU A 379 10.22 39.84 11.47
CA GLU A 379 10.00 41.28 11.51
C GLU A 379 8.60 41.71 11.01
N LEU A 380 8.09 40.97 10.03
CA LEU A 380 6.77 41.24 9.48
C LEU A 380 5.66 40.76 10.43
N GLU A 381 5.90 39.61 11.06
CA GLU A 381 5.03 39.06 12.11
C GLU A 381 4.96 39.99 13.31
N GLU A 382 6.09 40.53 13.76
CA GLU A 382 6.16 41.54 14.85
C GLU A 382 5.42 42.83 14.47
N LYS A 383 5.58 43.30 13.23
CA LYS A 383 4.84 44.47 12.71
C LYS A 383 3.33 44.20 12.62
N ILE A 384 2.94 43.01 12.19
CA ILE A 384 1.54 42.58 12.14
C ILE A 384 0.97 42.56 13.57
N GLU A 385 1.68 41.92 14.50
CA GLU A 385 1.26 41.82 15.90
C GLU A 385 1.14 43.21 16.56
N THR A 386 2.14 44.08 16.34
CA THR A 386 2.14 45.44 16.85
C THR A 386 0.96 46.25 16.31
N LEU A 387 0.69 46.13 15.02
CA LEU A 387 -0.41 46.83 14.36
C LEU A 387 -1.79 46.27 14.77
N GLN A 388 -1.89 44.96 14.95
CA GLN A 388 -3.07 44.33 15.51
C GLN A 388 -3.35 44.77 16.94
N ASN A 389 -2.29 44.85 17.75
CA ASN A 389 -2.40 45.36 19.12
C ASN A 389 -2.84 46.84 19.15
N LYS A 390 -2.28 47.67 18.27
CA LYS A 390 -2.69 49.06 18.14
C LYS A 390 -4.14 49.24 17.69
N ILE A 391 -4.55 48.47 16.69
CA ILE A 391 -5.95 48.44 16.24
C ILE A 391 -6.87 47.95 17.37
N ARG A 392 -6.38 46.97 18.16
CA ARG A 392 -7.08 46.46 19.35
C ARG A 392 -7.22 47.50 20.44
N GLU A 393 -6.16 48.31 20.70
CA GLU A 393 -6.22 49.42 21.65
C GLU A 393 -7.20 50.51 21.19
N ASP A 394 -7.21 50.85 19.91
CA ASP A 394 -8.14 51.83 19.35
C ASP A 394 -9.59 51.30 19.40
N ARG A 395 -9.81 50.00 19.20
CA ARG A 395 -11.11 49.37 19.40
C ARG A 395 -11.55 49.35 20.87
N ASN A 396 -10.58 49.05 21.77
CA ASN A 396 -10.88 49.10 23.22
C ASN A 396 -11.31 50.49 23.67
N LYS A 397 -10.62 51.53 23.19
CA LYS A 397 -11.02 52.93 23.44
C LYS A 397 -12.39 53.24 22.86
N LEU A 398 -12.68 52.72 21.67
CA LEU A 398 -13.99 52.83 21.06
C LEU A 398 -15.05 52.12 21.90
N GLN A 399 -14.73 50.95 22.39
CA GLN A 399 -15.62 50.14 23.23
C GLN A 399 -15.86 50.83 24.60
N GLU A 400 -14.81 51.39 25.20
CA GLU A 400 -14.96 52.18 26.44
C GLU A 400 -15.90 53.37 26.26
N VAL A 401 -15.80 54.07 25.13
CA VAL A 401 -16.70 55.21 24.80
C VAL A 401 -18.13 54.74 24.59
N VAL A 402 -18.31 53.59 23.94
CA VAL A 402 -19.65 52.99 23.74
C VAL A 402 -20.26 52.54 25.08
N GLU A 403 -19.46 51.88 25.93
CA GLU A 403 -19.92 51.45 27.26
C GLU A 403 -20.25 52.65 28.18
N GLU A 404 -19.50 53.75 28.06
CA GLU A 404 -19.79 54.95 28.83
C GLU A 404 -21.07 55.66 28.36
N ASN A 405 -21.27 55.70 27.03
CA ASN A 405 -22.54 56.16 26.45
C ASN A 405 -23.74 55.32 26.87
N GLU A 406 -23.54 54.00 26.94
CA GLU A 406 -24.53 53.08 27.49
C GLU A 406 -24.77 53.27 28.98
N ARG A 407 -23.73 53.65 29.78
CA ARG A 407 -23.90 54.03 31.18
C ARG A 407 -24.70 55.30 31.36
N ILE A 408 -24.54 56.28 30.48
CA ILE A 408 -25.34 57.49 30.46
C ILE A 408 -26.79 57.19 30.15
N GLU A 409 -27.02 56.23 29.26
CA GLU A 409 -28.38 55.81 28.86
C GLU A 409 -29.09 54.94 29.92
N ARG A 410 -28.29 54.29 30.81
CA ARG A 410 -28.77 53.49 31.97
C ARG A 410 -29.59 54.25 32.98
N HIS A 411 -29.65 55.53 32.87
CA HIS A 411 -30.51 56.35 33.74
C HIS A 411 -32.01 56.16 33.50
N ASN A 412 -32.38 55.47 32.47
CA ASN A 412 -33.76 55.09 32.22
C ASN A 412 -34.04 53.63 32.62
N THR A 413 -34.72 53.47 33.74
CA THR A 413 -34.95 52.27 34.51
C THR A 413 -35.52 51.04 33.75
N ARG A 414 -35.84 51.18 32.50
CA ARG A 414 -36.43 50.10 31.69
C ARG A 414 -35.41 49.33 30.83
N ILE A 415 -34.23 49.81 30.80
CA ILE A 415 -33.19 49.40 29.87
C ILE A 415 -32.22 48.42 30.53
N SER A 416 -32.10 48.47 31.88
CA SER A 416 -31.09 47.69 32.60
C SER A 416 -31.16 46.16 32.41
N ILE A 417 -32.36 45.61 32.26
CA ILE A 417 -32.53 44.16 32.08
C ILE A 417 -32.10 43.72 30.66
N ILE A 418 -32.41 44.55 29.65
CA ILE A 418 -32.02 44.24 28.27
C ILE A 418 -30.50 44.47 28.10
N GLU A 419 -29.95 45.46 28.77
CA GLU A 419 -28.50 45.73 28.77
C GLU A 419 -27.69 44.63 29.44
N GLU A 420 -28.20 44.08 30.57
CA GLU A 420 -27.55 42.97 31.24
C GLU A 420 -27.52 41.71 30.34
N GLN A 421 -28.61 41.41 29.68
CA GLN A 421 -28.71 40.33 28.70
C GLN A 421 -27.84 40.61 27.46
N GLN A 422 -27.76 41.85 27.00
CA GLN A 422 -26.93 42.23 25.86
C GLN A 422 -25.44 42.04 26.16
N THR A 423 -24.99 42.50 27.35
CA THR A 423 -23.61 42.30 27.79
C THR A 423 -23.23 40.83 27.92
N GLU A 424 -24.17 40.02 28.46
CA GLU A 424 -23.97 38.58 28.57
C GLU A 424 -23.81 37.90 27.20
N PHE A 425 -24.65 38.28 26.22
CA PHE A 425 -24.56 37.73 24.87
C PHE A 425 -23.33 38.24 24.09
N GLU A 426 -22.86 39.47 24.30
CA GLU A 426 -21.62 39.98 23.71
C GLU A 426 -20.39 39.21 24.23
N ASN A 427 -20.37 38.89 25.54
CA ASN A 427 -19.31 38.08 26.12
C ASN A 427 -19.34 36.65 25.55
N GLN A 428 -20.53 36.02 25.52
CA GLN A 428 -20.70 34.71 24.92
C GLN A 428 -20.32 34.67 23.43
N LEU A 429 -20.63 35.77 22.70
CA LEU A 429 -20.26 35.90 21.31
C LEU A 429 -18.75 36.00 21.12
N SER A 430 -18.07 36.77 21.99
CA SER A 430 -16.60 36.88 21.97
C SER A 430 -15.93 35.55 22.21
N GLU A 431 -16.38 34.80 23.22
CA GLU A 431 -15.88 33.47 23.50
C GLU A 431 -16.16 32.47 22.33
N LEU A 432 -17.36 32.56 21.77
CA LEU A 432 -17.74 31.70 20.65
C LEU A 432 -16.97 32.07 19.37
N VAL A 433 -16.62 33.32 19.17
CA VAL A 433 -15.78 33.77 18.03
C VAL A 433 -14.33 33.29 18.19
N GLU A 434 -13.79 33.31 19.40
CA GLU A 434 -12.50 32.67 19.66
C GLU A 434 -12.57 31.16 19.46
N GLU A 435 -13.61 30.54 20.01
CA GLU A 435 -13.85 29.10 19.85
C GLU A 435 -14.00 28.71 18.38
N ILE A 436 -14.80 29.45 17.59
CA ILE A 436 -14.97 29.15 16.17
C ILE A 436 -13.67 29.32 15.39
N THR A 437 -12.88 30.34 15.74
CA THR A 437 -11.58 30.60 15.09
C THR A 437 -10.63 29.44 15.33
N GLU A 438 -10.53 28.96 16.58
CA GLU A 438 -9.71 27.78 16.87
C GLU A 438 -10.19 26.50 16.16
N ILE A 439 -11.52 26.33 16.12
CA ILE A 439 -12.12 25.17 15.45
C ILE A 439 -11.89 25.25 13.94
N GLU A 440 -12.07 26.43 13.33
CA GLU A 440 -11.82 26.65 11.90
C GLU A 440 -10.35 26.45 11.54
N GLU A 441 -9.43 26.90 12.37
CA GLU A 441 -8.01 26.65 12.19
C GLU A 441 -7.69 25.16 12.25
N LYS A 442 -8.23 24.47 13.25
CA LYS A 442 -8.11 23.00 13.39
C LYS A 442 -8.75 22.29 12.18
N LEU A 443 -9.93 22.73 11.76
CA LEU A 443 -10.63 22.19 10.59
C LEU A 443 -9.83 22.44 9.30
N GLY A 444 -9.27 23.63 9.15
CA GLY A 444 -8.39 23.96 8.03
C GLY A 444 -7.19 23.02 7.95
N HIS A 445 -6.52 22.78 9.08
CA HIS A 445 -5.41 21.82 9.15
C HIS A 445 -5.86 20.40 8.81
N ILE A 446 -7.02 19.98 9.33
CA ILE A 446 -7.57 18.64 9.07
C ILE A 446 -7.99 18.49 7.60
N GLU A 447 -8.60 19.51 6.99
CA GLU A 447 -8.93 19.49 5.56
C GLU A 447 -7.69 19.40 4.67
N ILE A 448 -6.61 20.10 5.04
CA ILE A 448 -5.31 19.96 4.37
C ILE A 448 -4.80 18.51 4.50
N LEU A 449 -4.84 17.97 5.72
CA LEU A 449 -4.40 16.60 5.96
C LEU A 449 -5.29 15.58 5.23
N LYS A 450 -6.60 15.74 5.30
CA LYS A 450 -7.57 14.92 4.57
C LYS A 450 -7.31 14.95 3.05
N LYS A 451 -7.06 16.14 2.49
CA LYS A 451 -6.71 16.29 1.08
C LYS A 451 -5.35 15.65 0.77
N ALA A 452 -4.38 15.83 1.66
CA ALA A 452 -3.05 15.23 1.51
C ALA A 452 -3.10 13.70 1.53
N PHE A 453 -3.92 13.10 2.40
CA PHE A 453 -4.07 11.65 2.50
C PHE A 453 -5.18 11.06 1.62
N SER A 454 -5.89 11.91 0.86
CA SER A 454 -6.91 11.44 -0.08
C SER A 454 -6.33 10.54 -1.18
N THR A 455 -7.23 9.84 -1.88
CA THR A 455 -6.87 9.00 -3.03
C THR A 455 -6.16 9.76 -4.16
N ASN A 456 -6.33 11.09 -4.22
CA ASN A 456 -5.69 11.98 -5.18
C ASN A 456 -4.57 12.85 -4.55
N GLY A 457 -4.19 12.58 -3.30
CA GLY A 457 -3.16 13.29 -2.57
C GLY A 457 -1.81 12.55 -2.54
N LEU A 458 -1.19 12.54 -1.36
CA LEU A 458 0.11 11.88 -1.14
C LEU A 458 0.11 10.40 -1.51
N LEU A 459 -1.04 9.73 -1.32
CA LEU A 459 -1.19 8.33 -1.71
C LEU A 459 -1.08 8.17 -3.23
N ALA A 460 -1.81 8.99 -4.01
CA ALA A 460 -1.71 8.99 -5.47
C ALA A 460 -0.29 9.32 -5.91
N TYR A 461 0.29 10.38 -5.36
CA TYR A 461 1.65 10.79 -5.68
C TYR A 461 2.67 9.67 -5.39
N LYS A 462 2.55 9.00 -4.22
CA LYS A 462 3.41 7.86 -3.90
C LYS A 462 3.17 6.67 -4.83
N ILE A 463 1.92 6.35 -5.11
CA ILE A 463 1.58 5.27 -6.04
C ILE A 463 2.07 5.61 -7.45
N GLU A 464 1.83 6.83 -7.92
CA GLU A 464 2.34 7.28 -9.20
C GLU A 464 3.86 7.15 -9.30
N ASN A 465 4.56 7.56 -8.27
CA ASN A 465 6.00 7.46 -8.21
C ASN A 465 6.47 6.01 -8.23
N LEU A 466 5.84 5.17 -7.43
CA LEU A 466 6.17 3.76 -7.32
C LEU A 466 5.79 2.95 -8.57
N VAL A 467 4.74 3.36 -9.27
CA VAL A 467 4.35 2.74 -10.54
C VAL A 467 5.36 3.06 -11.66
N LYS A 468 5.93 4.28 -11.68
CA LYS A 468 7.01 4.63 -12.63
C LYS A 468 8.30 3.84 -12.36
N ASP A 469 8.68 3.71 -11.08
CA ASP A 469 9.84 2.90 -10.71
C ASP A 469 9.66 1.42 -11.10
N LEU A 470 8.45 0.89 -10.90
CA LEU A 470 8.12 -0.47 -11.27
C LEU A 470 8.18 -0.67 -12.79
N GLU A 471 7.69 0.30 -13.56
CA GLU A 471 7.76 0.31 -15.02
C GLU A 471 9.19 0.29 -15.51
N GLU A 472 10.02 1.17 -14.97
CA GLU A 472 11.43 1.29 -15.35
C GLU A 472 12.19 0.01 -15.04
N LEU A 473 12.09 -0.51 -13.81
CA LEU A 473 12.70 -1.79 -13.43
C LEU A 473 12.18 -2.96 -14.26
N THR A 474 10.87 -3.00 -14.52
CA THR A 474 10.31 -4.09 -15.32
C THR A 474 10.81 -4.04 -16.76
N ASN A 475 10.91 -2.84 -17.34
CA ASN A 475 11.43 -2.67 -18.71
C ASN A 475 12.93 -2.96 -18.81
N GLU A 476 13.72 -2.73 -17.75
CA GLU A 476 15.12 -3.11 -17.71
C GLU A 476 15.28 -4.64 -17.81
N TYR A 477 14.61 -5.39 -16.94
CA TYR A 477 14.64 -6.85 -17.00
C TYR A 477 14.00 -7.42 -18.28
N LEU A 478 12.93 -6.78 -18.75
CA LEU A 478 12.24 -7.22 -19.97
C LEU A 478 13.09 -7.02 -21.21
N ALA A 479 13.87 -5.93 -21.27
CA ALA A 479 14.82 -5.71 -22.35
C ALA A 479 15.87 -6.83 -22.40
N GLU A 480 16.40 -7.27 -21.24
CA GLU A 480 17.34 -8.41 -21.21
C GLU A 480 16.66 -9.73 -21.61
N LEU A 481 15.48 -10.02 -21.06
CA LEU A 481 14.78 -11.28 -21.31
C LEU A 481 14.15 -11.36 -22.71
N SER A 482 13.90 -10.24 -23.42
CA SER A 482 13.29 -10.21 -24.75
C SER A 482 14.18 -9.64 -25.86
N ASP A 483 15.47 -9.40 -25.55
CA ASP A 483 16.39 -8.71 -26.46
C ASP A 483 15.83 -7.35 -26.94
N GLY A 484 15.16 -6.62 -26.04
CA GLY A 484 14.58 -5.30 -26.29
C GLY A 484 13.29 -5.30 -27.11
N ARG A 485 12.70 -6.45 -27.37
CA ARG A 485 11.49 -6.56 -28.19
C ARG A 485 10.26 -5.97 -27.51
N PHE A 486 10.08 -6.24 -26.23
CA PHE A 486 8.90 -5.84 -25.46
C PHE A 486 9.23 -4.70 -24.50
N SER A 487 8.30 -3.77 -24.40
CA SER A 487 8.24 -2.80 -23.31
C SER A 487 6.82 -2.76 -22.71
N LEU A 488 6.74 -2.33 -21.48
CA LEU A 488 5.50 -2.24 -20.73
C LEU A 488 5.32 -0.82 -20.22
N GLU A 489 4.11 -0.29 -20.37
CA GLU A 489 3.71 1.01 -19.85
C GLU A 489 2.53 0.84 -18.89
N PHE A 490 2.58 1.55 -17.77
CA PHE A 490 1.47 1.65 -16.84
C PHE A 490 0.78 3.00 -16.99
N VAL A 491 -0.42 2.98 -17.51
CA VAL A 491 -1.25 4.17 -17.66
C VAL A 491 -2.11 4.35 -16.41
N VAL A 492 -1.77 5.36 -15.61
CA VAL A 492 -2.57 5.74 -14.43
C VAL A 492 -3.63 6.74 -14.87
N LEU A 493 -4.90 6.36 -14.84
CA LEU A 493 -6.04 7.21 -15.13
C LEU A 493 -6.98 7.22 -13.92
N ASN A 494 -6.98 8.31 -13.16
CA ASN A 494 -7.81 8.46 -11.95
C ASN A 494 -7.58 7.32 -10.94
N ASP A 495 -8.59 6.45 -10.75
CA ASP A 495 -8.51 5.28 -9.86
C ASP A 495 -8.14 3.98 -10.59
N LYS A 496 -7.78 4.06 -11.86
CA LYS A 496 -7.47 2.91 -12.69
C LYS A 496 -5.99 2.86 -13.02
N LEU A 497 -5.42 1.67 -12.98
CA LEU A 497 -4.06 1.37 -13.39
C LEU A 497 -4.12 0.36 -14.54
N ASN A 498 -4.04 0.85 -15.77
CA ASN A 498 -3.98 0.01 -16.95
C ASN A 498 -2.56 -0.43 -17.24
N VAL A 499 -2.43 -1.55 -17.89
CA VAL A 499 -1.15 -2.10 -18.34
C VAL A 499 -1.20 -2.22 -19.84
N GLU A 500 -0.30 -1.56 -20.52
CA GLU A 500 -0.14 -1.62 -21.96
C GLU A 500 1.23 -2.24 -22.27
N ILE A 501 1.25 -3.15 -23.23
CA ILE A 501 2.48 -3.77 -23.71
C ILE A 501 2.73 -3.29 -25.13
N ASP A 502 3.98 -2.98 -25.39
CA ASP A 502 4.46 -2.63 -26.70
C ASP A 502 5.39 -3.73 -27.24
N ASP A 503 5.11 -4.20 -28.45
CA ASP A 503 5.97 -5.10 -29.22
C ASP A 503 6.61 -4.32 -30.38
N ASN A 504 7.85 -3.89 -30.23
CA ASN A 504 8.60 -3.13 -31.24
C ASN A 504 7.84 -1.88 -31.74
N GLY A 505 7.26 -1.08 -30.84
CA GLY A 505 6.54 0.15 -31.17
C GLY A 505 5.07 -0.06 -31.53
N LYS A 506 4.50 -1.25 -31.26
CA LYS A 506 3.10 -1.56 -31.51
C LYS A 506 2.42 -2.03 -30.22
N PRO A 507 1.35 -1.38 -29.79
CA PRO A 507 0.62 -1.84 -28.63
C PRO A 507 -0.02 -3.20 -28.88
N VAL A 508 0.21 -4.14 -28.00
CA VAL A 508 -0.31 -5.50 -28.06
C VAL A 508 -1.09 -5.80 -26.78
N ASP A 509 -2.26 -6.39 -26.96
CA ASP A 509 -3.02 -6.89 -25.82
C ASP A 509 -2.22 -8.01 -25.14
N ILE A 510 -2.08 -7.88 -23.83
CA ILE A 510 -1.40 -8.84 -22.96
C ILE A 510 -1.94 -10.28 -23.13
N LEU A 511 -3.22 -10.42 -23.53
CA LEU A 511 -3.88 -11.68 -23.82
C LEU A 511 -3.46 -12.31 -25.17
N ALA A 512 -2.80 -11.51 -26.02
CA ALA A 512 -2.38 -11.97 -27.35
C ALA A 512 -0.97 -12.56 -27.36
N LEU A 513 -0.20 -12.43 -26.25
CA LEU A 513 1.14 -12.96 -26.17
C LEU A 513 1.16 -14.49 -26.01
N SER A 514 2.14 -15.13 -26.60
CA SER A 514 2.39 -16.56 -26.43
C SER A 514 2.79 -16.90 -24.99
N ALA A 515 2.66 -18.15 -24.58
CA ALA A 515 3.00 -18.62 -23.23
C ALA A 515 4.47 -18.29 -22.85
N GLY A 516 5.40 -18.40 -23.80
CA GLY A 516 6.81 -18.08 -23.57
C GLY A 516 7.07 -16.57 -23.42
N GLU A 517 6.42 -15.74 -24.23
CA GLU A 517 6.47 -14.28 -24.12
C GLU A 517 5.90 -13.80 -22.80
N LEU A 518 4.73 -14.32 -22.43
CA LEU A 518 4.11 -14.07 -21.14
C LEU A 518 5.00 -14.47 -19.96
N ALA A 519 5.68 -15.61 -20.06
CA ALA A 519 6.60 -16.07 -19.03
C ALA A 519 7.76 -15.08 -18.82
N ARG A 520 8.29 -14.49 -19.89
CA ARG A 520 9.35 -13.49 -19.82
C ARG A 520 8.86 -12.22 -19.13
N VAL A 521 7.68 -11.71 -19.54
CA VAL A 521 7.05 -10.52 -18.93
C VAL A 521 6.76 -10.76 -17.44
N ASN A 522 6.24 -11.94 -17.10
CA ASN A 522 6.02 -12.36 -15.72
C ASN A 522 7.31 -12.38 -14.89
N THR A 523 8.34 -13.02 -15.44
CA THR A 523 9.62 -13.13 -14.74
C THR A 523 10.25 -11.76 -14.51
N ALA A 524 10.26 -10.91 -15.54
CA ALA A 524 10.75 -9.54 -15.42
C ALA A 524 10.00 -8.77 -14.32
N THR A 525 8.68 -8.81 -14.35
CA THR A 525 7.85 -8.12 -13.35
C THR A 525 8.06 -8.67 -11.94
N LEU A 526 8.24 -9.98 -11.78
CA LEU A 526 8.56 -10.62 -10.50
C LEU A 526 9.85 -10.06 -9.91
N LEU A 527 10.91 -10.10 -10.70
CA LEU A 527 12.21 -9.63 -10.28
C LEU A 527 12.15 -8.11 -9.98
N ALA A 528 11.43 -7.32 -10.80
CA ALA A 528 11.24 -5.89 -10.60
C ALA A 528 10.47 -5.55 -9.31
N ILE A 529 9.36 -6.24 -8.99
CA ILE A 529 8.63 -6.08 -7.72
C ILE A 529 9.56 -6.37 -6.53
N ARG A 530 10.30 -7.47 -6.59
CA ARG A 530 11.21 -7.82 -5.53
C ARG A 530 12.29 -6.76 -5.30
N LYS A 531 12.89 -6.26 -6.36
CA LYS A 531 13.92 -5.21 -6.29
C LYS A 531 13.37 -3.90 -5.73
N LEU A 532 12.17 -3.50 -6.18
CA LEU A 532 11.47 -2.36 -5.59
C LEU A 532 11.23 -2.54 -4.10
N MET A 533 10.71 -3.71 -3.70
CA MET A 533 10.48 -4.00 -2.29
C MET A 533 11.77 -3.94 -1.48
N SER A 534 12.87 -4.45 -2.03
CA SER A 534 14.17 -4.38 -1.35
C SER A 534 14.71 -2.95 -1.23
N SER A 535 14.26 -2.01 -2.07
CA SER A 535 14.67 -0.60 -1.99
C SER A 535 13.81 0.23 -1.02
N ILE A 536 12.53 -0.12 -0.90
CA ILE A 536 11.55 0.63 -0.09
C ILE A 536 11.43 0.06 1.33
N SER A 537 11.47 -1.25 1.46
CA SER A 537 11.31 -1.92 2.75
C SER A 537 12.59 -1.81 3.58
N LYS A 538 12.41 -1.56 4.87
CA LYS A 538 13.49 -1.75 5.86
C LYS A 538 13.93 -3.22 5.95
N SER A 539 13.08 -4.12 5.45
CA SER A 539 13.23 -5.57 5.56
C SER A 539 13.50 -6.18 4.18
N ARG A 540 14.76 -6.14 3.74
CA ARG A 540 15.23 -6.87 2.55
C ARG A 540 15.44 -8.32 2.93
N ILE A 541 14.90 -9.25 2.15
CA ILE A 541 15.07 -10.70 2.32
C ILE A 541 16.02 -11.22 1.25
N ASN A 542 17.01 -12.00 1.68
CA ASN A 542 18.05 -12.53 0.79
C ASN A 542 17.61 -13.74 -0.06
N VAL A 543 16.41 -14.28 0.10
CA VAL A 543 16.01 -15.54 -0.53
C VAL A 543 14.86 -15.36 -1.52
N LEU A 544 14.93 -16.08 -2.64
CA LEU A 544 13.89 -16.19 -3.66
C LEU A 544 13.79 -17.65 -4.15
N PHE A 545 12.58 -18.20 -4.18
CA PHE A 545 12.26 -19.48 -4.80
C PHE A 545 11.49 -19.26 -6.09
N LEU A 546 12.02 -19.76 -7.19
CA LEU A 546 11.40 -19.78 -8.50
C LEU A 546 10.94 -21.19 -8.82
N ASP A 547 9.64 -21.45 -8.69
CA ASP A 547 9.05 -22.78 -8.88
C ASP A 547 8.46 -22.91 -10.29
N GLU A 548 9.03 -23.81 -11.09
CA GLU A 548 8.63 -24.10 -12.47
C GLU A 548 8.71 -22.94 -13.46
N VAL A 549 9.26 -21.78 -13.08
CA VAL A 549 9.37 -20.60 -13.96
C VAL A 549 10.18 -20.91 -15.22
N THR A 550 11.18 -21.77 -15.10
CA THR A 550 12.03 -22.19 -16.22
C THR A 550 11.32 -23.12 -17.21
N ASN A 551 10.22 -23.76 -16.82
CA ASN A 551 9.52 -24.74 -17.68
C ASN A 551 8.80 -24.08 -18.86
N VAL A 552 8.45 -22.80 -18.75
CA VAL A 552 7.73 -22.03 -19.77
C VAL A 552 8.65 -21.10 -20.57
N LEU A 553 9.91 -20.98 -20.15
CA LEU A 553 10.94 -20.23 -20.88
C LEU A 553 11.64 -21.13 -21.90
N ASP A 554 11.95 -20.58 -23.06
CA ASP A 554 12.86 -21.20 -24.03
C ASP A 554 14.32 -21.20 -23.50
N GLU A 555 15.22 -21.90 -24.21
CA GLU A 555 16.62 -22.01 -23.76
C GLU A 555 17.29 -20.65 -23.59
N LEU A 556 17.07 -19.72 -24.52
CA LEU A 556 17.62 -18.36 -24.42
C LEU A 556 17.06 -17.60 -23.22
N GLY A 557 15.76 -17.69 -22.97
CA GLY A 557 15.12 -17.07 -21.77
C GLY A 557 15.64 -17.66 -20.47
N LYS A 558 15.96 -18.97 -20.43
CA LYS A 558 16.58 -19.61 -19.26
C LYS A 558 18.01 -19.10 -19.02
N GLU A 559 18.82 -19.03 -20.07
CA GLU A 559 20.18 -18.47 -19.98
C GLU A 559 20.16 -17.02 -19.49
N LYS A 560 19.29 -16.19 -20.07
CA LYS A 560 19.13 -14.78 -19.65
C LYS A 560 18.65 -14.68 -18.20
N LEU A 561 17.72 -15.51 -17.78
CA LEU A 561 17.28 -15.54 -16.39
C LEU A 561 18.45 -15.87 -15.44
N VAL A 562 19.26 -16.86 -15.79
CA VAL A 562 20.44 -17.24 -14.99
C VAL A 562 21.46 -16.09 -14.93
N GLU A 563 21.77 -15.46 -16.07
CA GLU A 563 22.66 -14.30 -16.12
C GLU A 563 22.17 -13.17 -15.20
N ILE A 564 20.88 -12.87 -15.21
CA ILE A 564 20.25 -11.87 -14.36
C ILE A 564 20.40 -12.26 -12.88
N LEU A 565 20.05 -13.48 -12.53
CA LEU A 565 20.06 -13.94 -11.15
C LEU A 565 21.47 -14.02 -10.55
N LEU A 566 22.46 -14.35 -11.35
CA LEU A 566 23.86 -14.39 -10.93
C LEU A 566 24.46 -13.00 -10.66
N ARG A 567 23.87 -11.94 -11.23
CA ARG A 567 24.30 -10.54 -11.00
C ARG A 567 23.59 -9.90 -9.80
N GLU A 568 22.54 -10.54 -9.26
CA GLU A 568 21.81 -10.01 -8.12
C GLU A 568 22.64 -10.08 -6.86
N GLU A 569 22.98 -8.92 -6.31
CA GLU A 569 23.69 -8.83 -5.04
C GLU A 569 22.75 -9.10 -3.86
N ASN A 570 23.24 -9.81 -2.87
CA ASN A 570 22.52 -10.13 -1.63
C ASN A 570 21.20 -10.90 -1.87
N LEU A 571 21.19 -11.76 -2.89
CA LEU A 571 20.09 -12.63 -3.21
C LEU A 571 20.54 -14.06 -3.44
N ASN A 572 19.98 -14.97 -2.68
CA ASN A 572 20.15 -16.42 -2.87
C ASN A 572 18.90 -16.97 -3.54
N THR A 573 19.01 -17.36 -4.79
CA THR A 573 17.87 -17.82 -5.59
C THR A 573 17.85 -19.34 -5.71
N TYR A 574 16.71 -19.93 -5.44
CA TYR A 574 16.46 -21.36 -5.59
C TYR A 574 15.54 -21.60 -6.79
N ILE A 575 16.03 -22.24 -7.83
CA ILE A 575 15.26 -22.57 -9.02
C ILE A 575 14.80 -24.02 -8.91
N VAL A 576 13.51 -24.20 -8.78
CA VAL A 576 12.89 -25.54 -8.87
C VAL A 576 12.67 -25.86 -10.34
N SER A 577 13.43 -26.81 -10.88
CA SER A 577 13.34 -27.21 -12.27
C SER A 577 13.05 -28.70 -12.44
N HIS A 578 12.45 -29.05 -13.57
CA HIS A 578 12.19 -30.43 -13.98
C HIS A 578 13.00 -30.74 -15.22
N GLY A 579 14.06 -31.53 -15.07
CA GLY A 579 14.84 -32.01 -16.17
C GLY A 579 15.77 -31.00 -16.86
N TRP A 580 15.75 -29.73 -16.47
CA TRP A 580 16.70 -28.74 -16.92
C TRP A 580 17.74 -28.46 -15.84
N THR A 581 19.01 -28.45 -16.23
CA THR A 581 20.13 -28.11 -15.34
C THR A 581 21.08 -27.17 -16.04
N HIS A 582 21.67 -26.26 -15.29
CA HIS A 582 22.63 -25.31 -15.81
C HIS A 582 24.01 -25.49 -15.17
N PRO A 583 25.11 -25.48 -15.93
CA PRO A 583 26.45 -25.81 -15.41
C PRO A 583 27.01 -24.79 -14.43
N LEU A 584 26.57 -23.54 -14.47
CA LEU A 584 27.03 -22.47 -13.55
C LEU A 584 26.28 -22.44 -12.22
N LEU A 585 25.24 -23.24 -12.06
CA LEU A 585 24.41 -23.23 -10.86
C LEU A 585 24.77 -24.35 -9.91
N SER A 586 24.80 -24.04 -8.63
CA SER A 586 24.86 -25.06 -7.59
C SER A 586 23.63 -25.96 -7.66
N LYS A 587 23.79 -27.23 -7.32
CA LYS A 587 22.70 -28.21 -7.40
C LYS A 587 22.48 -28.86 -6.05
N ILE A 588 21.22 -28.94 -5.67
CA ILE A 588 20.76 -29.74 -4.54
C ILE A 588 19.75 -30.74 -5.11
N GLU A 589 19.99 -32.00 -4.92
CA GLU A 589 19.06 -33.02 -5.39
C GLU A 589 18.04 -33.34 -4.31
N VAL A 590 16.77 -33.34 -4.68
CA VAL A 590 15.67 -33.77 -3.82
C VAL A 590 15.31 -35.19 -4.20
N ILE A 591 15.75 -36.13 -3.41
CA ILE A 591 15.55 -37.55 -3.61
C ILE A 591 14.34 -38.01 -2.80
N LYS A 592 13.58 -38.95 -3.36
CA LYS A 592 12.46 -39.57 -2.66
C LYS A 592 12.62 -41.07 -2.65
N GLU A 593 12.94 -41.61 -1.48
CA GLU A 593 13.09 -43.05 -1.23
C GLU A 593 11.98 -43.50 -0.27
N ASP A 594 11.38 -44.63 -0.53
CA ASP A 594 10.29 -45.20 0.28
C ASP A 594 9.19 -44.18 0.65
N LYS A 595 8.82 -43.30 -0.31
CA LYS A 595 7.87 -42.22 -0.19
C LYS A 595 8.31 -41.06 0.72
N ILE A 596 9.51 -41.10 1.25
CA ILE A 596 10.10 -40.07 2.11
C ILE A 596 11.13 -39.30 1.29
N SER A 597 11.05 -37.98 1.37
CA SER A 597 11.98 -37.07 0.69
C SER A 597 13.12 -36.66 1.60
N HIS A 598 14.31 -36.47 1.02
CA HIS A 598 15.49 -35.90 1.67
C HIS A 598 16.29 -35.06 0.67
N LEU A 599 17.14 -34.20 1.19
CA LEU A 599 18.09 -33.44 0.38
C LEU A 599 19.40 -34.21 0.29
N ASP A 600 19.96 -34.25 -0.93
CA ASP A 600 21.31 -34.72 -1.21
C ASP A 600 22.04 -33.60 -1.96
N GLY A 601 23.05 -33.01 -1.30
CA GLY A 601 23.78 -31.86 -1.86
C GLY A 601 24.89 -31.38 -0.98
#